data_740340f909d58e53220d11ff27828af0
#
_entry.id   740340f909d58e53220d11ff27828af0
#
_cell.length_a   1.000
_cell.length_b   1.000
_cell.length_c   1.000
_cell.angle_alpha   90.00
_cell.angle_beta   90.00
_cell.angle_gamma   90.00
#
_symmetry.space_group_name_H-M   'P 1'
#
loop_
_entity.id
_entity.type
_entity.pdbx_description
1 polymer ?
#
loop_
_entity_poly.entity_id
_entity_poly.type
_entity_poly.pdbx_seq_one_letter_code
_entity_poly.pdbx_strand_id
1 'polypeptide(L)'
;SNHCQYIYDTNSIVSAKKSESKIASEKIENTFGASNQLVVMVPKGDYDSEKKVLGKIEKLDYVNSALGLANVAINDDYMLTDKLNPRQFAELTDLDVEVVQILYTAYAYNEEQYGPVFTGIDDYEVPIIDMFLFLYDQYQEGYVTLDADLDDQLTSLYDTLHDAQLQLQGDDYSRFVLDLSLPAEGQETYDAMDEI
;
A
#
# COMPACT_ATOMS: atom_id res chain seq x y z
N SER A 1 -5.92 -14.54 -43.63
CA SER A 1 -4.93 -13.90 -42.73
C SER A 1 -5.65 -12.85 -41.87
N ASN A 2 -6.10 -13.26 -40.72
CA ASN A 2 -6.60 -12.36 -39.68
C ASN A 2 -5.43 -11.95 -38.81
N HIS A 3 -4.93 -10.74 -39.04
CA HIS A 3 -4.13 -10.01 -38.06
C HIS A 3 -5.11 -9.39 -37.04
N CYS A 4 -5.35 -10.07 -35.92
CA CYS A 4 -5.84 -9.40 -34.73
C CYS A 4 -4.69 -8.55 -34.17
N GLN A 5 -4.72 -7.28 -34.48
CA GLN A 5 -3.95 -6.28 -33.76
C GLN A 5 -4.61 -6.11 -32.39
N TYR A 6 -4.03 -6.72 -31.36
CA TYR A 6 -4.32 -6.35 -29.99
C TYR A 6 -3.75 -4.94 -29.77
N ILE A 7 -4.57 -3.95 -29.98
CA ILE A 7 -4.30 -2.61 -29.50
C ILE A 7 -4.59 -2.67 -28.01
N TYR A 8 -3.54 -2.82 -27.20
CA TYR A 8 -3.64 -2.58 -25.78
C TYR A 8 -3.99 -1.09 -25.60
N ASP A 9 -5.19 -0.84 -25.12
CA ASP A 9 -5.60 0.52 -24.77
C ASP A 9 -4.85 0.93 -23.49
N THR A 10 -3.69 1.55 -23.71
CA THR A 10 -2.87 2.11 -22.63
C THR A 10 -3.60 3.17 -21.80
N ASN A 11 -4.65 3.80 -22.37
CA ASN A 11 -5.45 4.78 -21.65
C ASN A 11 -6.33 4.18 -20.55
N SER A 12 -6.81 2.95 -20.69
CA SER A 12 -7.59 2.28 -19.63
C SER A 12 -6.71 1.88 -18.45
N ILE A 13 -5.47 1.47 -18.72
CA ILE A 13 -4.46 1.13 -17.70
C ILE A 13 -4.06 2.37 -16.91
N VAL A 14 -3.78 3.47 -17.61
CA VAL A 14 -3.41 4.76 -17.04
C VAL A 14 -4.55 5.33 -16.17
N SER A 15 -5.81 5.16 -16.59
CA SER A 15 -6.95 5.65 -15.84
C SER A 15 -7.24 4.83 -14.58
N ALA A 16 -7.09 3.51 -14.61
CA ALA A 16 -7.25 2.65 -13.43
C ALA A 16 -6.15 2.92 -12.39
N LYS A 17 -4.88 2.93 -12.78
CA LYS A 17 -3.74 3.24 -11.90
C LYS A 17 -3.83 4.66 -11.30
N LYS A 18 -4.27 5.63 -12.09
CA LYS A 18 -4.48 7.00 -11.62
C LYS A 18 -5.60 7.11 -10.58
N SER A 19 -6.65 6.29 -10.71
CA SER A 19 -7.74 6.19 -9.74
C SER A 19 -7.25 5.56 -8.43
N GLU A 20 -6.48 4.47 -8.50
CA GLU A 20 -5.94 3.75 -7.35
C GLU A 20 -4.94 4.61 -6.56
N SER A 21 -3.98 5.22 -7.23
CA SER A 21 -3.03 6.16 -6.63
C SER A 21 -3.75 7.35 -5.98
N LYS A 22 -4.82 7.83 -6.59
CA LYS A 22 -5.58 8.96 -6.08
C LYS A 22 -6.32 8.65 -4.79
N ILE A 23 -6.95 7.46 -4.68
CA ILE A 23 -7.66 7.05 -3.45
C ILE A 23 -6.69 6.94 -2.27
N ALA A 24 -5.54 6.29 -2.45
CA ALA A 24 -4.53 6.17 -1.42
C ALA A 24 -3.97 7.55 -1.00
N SER A 25 -3.64 8.41 -1.96
CA SER A 25 -3.15 9.77 -1.70
C SER A 25 -4.17 10.63 -0.98
N GLU A 26 -5.44 10.60 -1.39
CA GLU A 26 -6.50 11.39 -0.76
C GLU A 26 -6.72 11.00 0.71
N LYS A 27 -6.71 9.71 1.04
CA LYS A 27 -6.84 9.27 2.44
C LYS A 27 -5.67 9.73 3.27
N ILE A 28 -4.45 9.58 2.77
CA ILE A 28 -3.22 9.99 3.46
C ILE A 28 -3.23 11.51 3.66
N GLU A 29 -3.45 12.28 2.62
CA GLU A 29 -3.47 13.75 2.68
C GLU A 29 -4.56 14.28 3.59
N ASN A 30 -5.79 13.75 3.51
CA ASN A 30 -6.90 14.17 4.35
C ASN A 30 -6.65 13.91 5.83
N THR A 31 -6.05 12.76 6.16
CA THR A 31 -5.75 12.43 7.55
C THR A 31 -4.62 13.29 8.11
N PHE A 32 -3.54 13.49 7.36
CA PHE A 32 -2.43 14.36 7.79
C PHE A 32 -2.78 15.86 7.78
N GLY A 33 -3.78 16.28 6.99
CA GLY A 33 -4.28 17.64 6.95
C GLY A 33 -5.34 17.98 7.99
N ALA A 34 -5.79 17.01 8.81
CA ALA A 34 -6.81 17.23 9.83
C ALA A 34 -6.32 18.16 10.96
N SER A 35 -7.21 18.98 11.52
CA SER A 35 -6.87 20.00 12.51
C SER A 35 -6.72 19.47 13.93
N ASN A 36 -7.28 18.29 14.23
CA ASN A 36 -7.24 17.69 15.55
C ASN A 36 -6.76 16.23 15.45
N GLN A 37 -5.44 16.07 15.43
CA GLN A 37 -4.78 14.79 15.26
C GLN A 37 -4.22 14.27 16.56
N LEU A 38 -4.37 12.95 16.74
CA LEU A 38 -3.66 12.16 17.74
C LEU A 38 -2.80 11.13 17.03
N VAL A 39 -1.53 11.04 17.42
CA VAL A 39 -0.62 9.99 16.94
C VAL A 39 -0.49 8.93 18.04
N VAL A 40 -0.88 7.71 17.72
CA VAL A 40 -0.77 6.55 18.61
C VAL A 40 0.36 5.67 18.12
N MET A 41 1.28 5.33 19.00
CA MET A 41 2.36 4.38 18.73
C MET A 41 1.98 3.01 19.29
N VAL A 42 1.96 2.00 18.45
CA VAL A 42 1.67 0.62 18.82
C VAL A 42 2.89 -0.26 18.52
N PRO A 43 3.15 -1.31 19.30
CA PRO A 43 4.18 -2.28 18.95
C PRO A 43 3.94 -2.81 17.55
N LYS A 44 5.01 -2.90 16.73
CA LYS A 44 4.92 -3.41 15.37
C LYS A 44 4.43 -4.86 15.39
N GLY A 45 3.32 -5.11 14.73
CA GLY A 45 2.72 -6.43 14.53
C GLY A 45 2.67 -6.81 13.06
N ASP A 46 2.00 -7.91 12.76
CA ASP A 46 1.62 -8.19 11.38
C ASP A 46 0.50 -7.23 10.91
N TYR A 47 0.38 -7.06 9.59
CA TYR A 47 -0.60 -6.14 9.01
C TYR A 47 -2.05 -6.53 9.32
N ASP A 48 -2.36 -7.82 9.45
CA ASP A 48 -3.71 -8.28 9.81
C ASP A 48 -4.10 -7.87 11.23
N SER A 49 -3.17 -7.95 12.16
CA SER A 49 -3.36 -7.49 13.55
C SER A 49 -3.54 -5.98 13.61
N GLU A 50 -2.71 -5.22 12.91
CA GLU A 50 -2.80 -3.76 12.83
C GLU A 50 -4.13 -3.32 12.20
N LYS A 51 -4.57 -3.98 11.12
CA LYS A 51 -5.87 -3.72 10.49
C LYS A 51 -7.05 -3.95 11.45
N LYS A 52 -6.99 -4.99 12.28
CA LYS A 52 -8.03 -5.26 13.28
C LYS A 52 -8.07 -4.19 14.36
N VAL A 53 -6.92 -3.72 14.82
CA VAL A 53 -6.82 -2.63 15.81
C VAL A 53 -7.37 -1.33 15.22
N LEU A 54 -6.95 -0.95 14.02
CA LEU A 54 -7.47 0.22 13.32
C LEU A 54 -8.99 0.16 13.13
N GLY A 55 -9.53 -1.00 12.76
CA GLY A 55 -10.97 -1.20 12.61
C GLY A 55 -11.75 -1.10 13.92
N LYS A 56 -11.13 -1.34 15.08
CA LYS A 56 -11.74 -1.09 16.39
C LYS A 56 -11.72 0.40 16.73
N ILE A 57 -10.60 1.06 16.47
CA ILE A 57 -10.43 2.51 16.72
C ILE A 57 -11.42 3.31 15.88
N GLU A 58 -11.60 2.99 14.61
CA GLU A 58 -12.55 3.67 13.70
C GLU A 58 -14.02 3.56 14.13
N LYS A 59 -14.35 2.63 15.02
CA LYS A 59 -15.71 2.49 15.57
C LYS A 59 -16.00 3.35 16.78
N LEU A 60 -15.00 4.03 17.32
CA LEU A 60 -15.16 4.93 18.45
C LEU A 60 -15.87 6.21 17.97
N ASP A 61 -16.89 6.64 18.71
CA ASP A 61 -17.77 7.75 18.29
C ASP A 61 -17.05 9.09 18.10
N TYR A 62 -15.92 9.27 18.77
CA TYR A 62 -15.11 10.49 18.72
C TYR A 62 -13.98 10.42 17.69
N VAL A 63 -13.84 9.32 16.95
CA VAL A 63 -12.84 9.15 15.89
C VAL A 63 -13.51 9.36 14.54
N ASN A 64 -13.11 10.41 13.82
CA ASN A 64 -13.56 10.65 12.46
C ASN A 64 -12.90 9.70 11.46
N SER A 65 -11.58 9.51 11.63
CA SER A 65 -10.78 8.59 10.83
C SER A 65 -9.54 8.14 11.57
N ALA A 66 -9.07 6.94 11.25
CA ALA A 66 -7.79 6.42 11.69
C ALA A 66 -6.98 5.98 10.47
N LEU A 67 -5.73 6.40 10.41
CA LEU A 67 -4.79 6.04 9.35
C LEU A 67 -3.65 5.22 9.94
N GLY A 68 -3.48 4.02 9.43
CA GLY A 68 -2.29 3.20 9.56
C GLY A 68 -1.96 2.59 8.21
N LEU A 69 -0.77 2.05 8.05
CA LEU A 69 -0.38 1.47 6.77
C LEU A 69 -1.32 0.32 6.35
N ALA A 70 -1.83 -0.43 7.34
CA ALA A 70 -2.65 -1.62 7.13
C ALA A 70 -4.11 -1.34 6.69
N ASN A 71 -4.57 -0.09 6.70
CA ASN A 71 -5.95 0.24 6.32
C ASN A 71 -6.07 1.24 5.15
N VAL A 72 -5.00 1.41 4.39
CA VAL A 72 -5.01 2.19 3.16
C VAL A 72 -5.51 1.32 2.00
N ALA A 73 -6.68 1.65 1.46
CA ALA A 73 -7.22 0.96 0.28
C ALA A 73 -6.52 1.44 -1.00
N ILE A 74 -6.21 0.51 -1.90
CA ILE A 74 -5.76 0.82 -3.26
C ILE A 74 -6.97 0.97 -4.18
N ASN A 75 -7.90 0.04 -4.09
CA ASN A 75 -9.15 -0.03 -4.84
C ASN A 75 -10.25 -0.66 -3.98
N ASP A 76 -11.37 -1.01 -4.59
CA ASP A 76 -12.51 -1.62 -3.89
C ASP A 76 -12.20 -3.03 -3.37
N ASP A 77 -11.22 -3.72 -3.95
CA ASP A 77 -10.93 -5.12 -3.67
C ASP A 77 -9.72 -5.31 -2.73
N TYR A 78 -8.73 -4.41 -2.76
CA TYR A 78 -7.45 -4.58 -2.07
C TYR A 78 -7.04 -3.41 -1.20
N MET A 79 -6.47 -3.75 -0.04
CA MET A 79 -5.69 -2.84 0.78
C MET A 79 -4.20 -2.88 0.35
N LEU A 80 -3.48 -1.81 0.65
CA LEU A 80 -2.07 -1.66 0.29
C LEU A 80 -1.17 -2.75 0.88
N THR A 81 -1.55 -3.30 2.02
CA THR A 81 -0.81 -4.35 2.74
C THR A 81 -1.35 -5.77 2.49
N ASP A 82 -2.39 -5.92 1.67
CA ASP A 82 -2.86 -7.24 1.26
C ASP A 82 -1.78 -7.98 0.49
N LYS A 83 -1.69 -9.29 0.71
CA LYS A 83 -0.71 -10.14 0.05
C LYS A 83 -1.28 -10.70 -1.24
N LEU A 84 -0.56 -10.54 -2.32
CA LEU A 84 -0.91 -11.08 -3.64
C LEU A 84 0.14 -12.05 -4.12
N ASN A 85 -0.30 -13.09 -4.83
CA ASN A 85 0.58 -13.96 -5.61
C ASN A 85 0.93 -13.32 -6.97
N PRO A 86 1.87 -13.87 -7.75
CA PRO A 86 2.29 -13.28 -9.01
C PRO A 86 1.15 -13.01 -10.00
N ARG A 87 0.19 -13.93 -10.10
CA ARG A 87 -0.95 -13.79 -11.01
C ARG A 87 -1.86 -12.64 -10.61
N GLN A 88 -2.20 -12.55 -9.33
CA GLN A 88 -3.03 -11.48 -8.79
C GLN A 88 -2.34 -10.10 -8.94
N PHE A 89 -1.04 -10.04 -8.69
CA PHE A 89 -0.27 -8.82 -8.88
C PHE A 89 -0.17 -8.43 -10.35
N ALA A 90 -0.03 -9.39 -11.26
CA ALA A 90 -0.05 -9.16 -12.70
C ALA A 90 -1.40 -8.59 -13.16
N GLU A 91 -2.52 -9.13 -12.66
CA GLU A 91 -3.86 -8.59 -12.94
C GLU A 91 -4.04 -7.16 -12.39
N LEU A 92 -3.56 -6.89 -11.18
CA LEU A 92 -3.63 -5.56 -10.56
C LEU A 92 -2.81 -4.51 -11.34
N THR A 93 -1.65 -4.90 -11.86
CA THR A 93 -0.70 -3.97 -12.52
C THR A 93 -0.81 -3.98 -14.04
N ASP A 94 -1.55 -4.93 -14.61
CA ASP A 94 -1.61 -5.23 -16.03
C ASP A 94 -0.23 -5.50 -16.66
N LEU A 95 0.67 -6.06 -15.87
CA LEU A 95 1.95 -6.57 -16.31
C LEU A 95 1.82 -8.01 -16.79
N ASP A 96 2.74 -8.44 -17.64
CA ASP A 96 2.82 -9.83 -18.05
C ASP A 96 3.14 -10.73 -16.84
N VAL A 97 2.40 -11.82 -16.72
CA VAL A 97 2.54 -12.78 -15.61
C VAL A 97 3.96 -13.34 -15.52
N GLU A 98 4.62 -13.60 -16.65
CA GLU A 98 5.99 -14.13 -16.67
C GLU A 98 6.99 -13.10 -16.12
N VAL A 99 6.78 -11.83 -16.44
CA VAL A 99 7.60 -10.72 -15.90
C VAL A 99 7.39 -10.60 -14.39
N VAL A 100 6.15 -10.71 -13.92
CA VAL A 100 5.84 -10.66 -12.49
C VAL A 100 6.42 -11.87 -11.74
N GLN A 101 6.39 -13.07 -12.32
CA GLN A 101 7.03 -14.25 -11.73
C GLN A 101 8.55 -14.05 -11.55
N ILE A 102 9.21 -13.43 -12.53
CA ILE A 102 10.63 -13.07 -12.42
C ILE A 102 10.84 -12.05 -11.30
N LEU A 103 9.98 -11.03 -11.22
CA LEU A 103 10.03 -10.01 -10.17
C LEU A 103 9.87 -10.63 -8.76
N TYR A 104 8.90 -11.53 -8.58
CA TYR A 104 8.69 -12.25 -7.32
C TYR A 104 9.86 -13.17 -6.95
N THR A 105 10.45 -13.81 -7.94
CA THR A 105 11.64 -14.63 -7.74
C THR A 105 12.82 -13.78 -7.28
N ALA A 106 13.05 -12.63 -7.91
CA ALA A 106 14.08 -11.68 -7.50
C ALA A 106 13.84 -11.14 -6.09
N TYR A 107 12.58 -10.81 -5.75
CA TYR A 107 12.20 -10.39 -4.41
C TYR A 107 12.48 -11.48 -3.37
N ALA A 108 12.10 -12.73 -3.63
CA ALA A 108 12.38 -13.84 -2.73
C ALA A 108 13.88 -14.06 -2.48
N TYR A 109 14.72 -13.87 -3.50
CA TYR A 109 16.17 -13.89 -3.33
C TYR A 109 16.69 -12.70 -2.50
N ASN A 110 16.15 -11.50 -2.73
CA ASN A 110 16.53 -10.31 -1.98
C ASN A 110 16.19 -10.44 -0.48
N GLU A 111 15.03 -11.02 -0.19
CA GLU A 111 14.59 -11.27 1.20
C GLU A 111 15.13 -12.57 1.81
N GLU A 112 16.06 -13.25 1.13
CA GLU A 112 16.64 -14.53 1.55
C GLU A 112 15.59 -15.65 1.77
N GLN A 113 14.42 -15.52 1.12
CA GLN A 113 13.32 -16.48 1.19
C GLN A 113 13.38 -17.48 0.04
N TYR A 114 14.27 -18.44 0.13
CA TYR A 114 14.52 -19.39 -0.95
C TYR A 114 13.44 -20.48 -1.09
N GLY A 115 12.65 -20.73 -0.05
CA GLY A 115 11.58 -21.74 -0.06
C GLY A 115 10.65 -21.62 -1.27
N PRO A 116 10.02 -20.46 -1.53
CA PRO A 116 9.12 -20.26 -2.67
C PRO A 116 9.76 -20.51 -4.03
N VAL A 117 11.04 -20.24 -4.17
CA VAL A 117 11.80 -20.48 -5.41
C VAL A 117 11.89 -21.98 -5.73
N PHE A 118 12.00 -22.83 -4.71
CA PHE A 118 12.09 -24.27 -4.85
C PHE A 118 10.74 -24.98 -4.89
N THR A 119 9.73 -24.45 -4.20
CA THR A 119 8.40 -25.08 -4.12
C THR A 119 7.44 -24.60 -5.20
N GLY A 120 7.70 -23.48 -5.81
CA GLY A 120 6.89 -22.83 -6.84
C GLY A 120 6.56 -21.40 -6.47
N ILE A 121 6.92 -20.47 -7.36
CA ILE A 121 6.73 -19.03 -7.13
C ILE A 121 5.27 -18.60 -7.22
N ASP A 122 4.42 -19.40 -7.88
CA ASP A 122 3.03 -19.04 -8.18
C ASP A 122 2.15 -18.90 -6.94
N ASP A 123 2.51 -19.58 -5.86
CA ASP A 123 1.79 -19.53 -4.58
C ASP A 123 2.46 -18.58 -3.56
N TYR A 124 3.55 -17.94 -3.95
CA TYR A 124 4.24 -16.99 -3.08
C TYR A 124 3.50 -15.68 -3.02
N GLU A 125 3.06 -15.30 -1.83
CA GLU A 125 2.30 -14.07 -1.60
C GLU A 125 3.17 -13.01 -0.93
N VAL A 126 3.16 -11.79 -1.49
CA VAL A 126 3.91 -10.63 -1.01
C VAL A 126 2.95 -9.46 -0.83
N PRO A 127 3.08 -8.64 0.24
CA PRO A 127 2.30 -7.42 0.40
C PRO A 127 2.43 -6.51 -0.82
N ILE A 128 1.33 -5.95 -1.27
CA ILE A 128 1.30 -5.09 -2.46
C ILE A 128 2.29 -3.94 -2.35
N ILE A 129 2.34 -3.26 -1.19
CA ILE A 129 3.28 -2.15 -0.97
C ILE A 129 4.73 -2.58 -1.17
N ASP A 130 5.12 -3.72 -0.63
CA ASP A 130 6.52 -4.19 -0.70
C ASP A 130 6.88 -4.52 -2.14
N MET A 131 5.96 -5.10 -2.89
CA MET A 131 6.19 -5.42 -4.30
C MET A 131 6.22 -4.18 -5.19
N PHE A 132 5.41 -3.15 -4.92
CA PHE A 132 5.49 -1.88 -5.65
C PHE A 132 6.80 -1.15 -5.40
N LEU A 133 7.26 -1.09 -4.16
CA LEU A 133 8.54 -0.47 -3.81
C LEU A 133 9.70 -1.23 -4.48
N PHE A 134 9.65 -2.55 -4.44
CA PHE A 134 10.65 -3.38 -5.11
C PHE A 134 10.64 -3.23 -6.64
N LEU A 135 9.46 -3.17 -7.26
CA LEU A 135 9.32 -2.91 -8.69
C LEU A 135 9.95 -1.57 -9.08
N TYR A 136 9.74 -0.53 -8.28
CA TYR A 136 10.34 0.77 -8.51
C TYR A 136 11.88 0.72 -8.42
N ASP A 137 12.42 0.03 -7.41
CA ASP A 137 13.86 -0.14 -7.27
C ASP A 137 14.46 -0.88 -8.46
N GLN A 138 13.81 -1.95 -8.95
CA GLN A 138 14.24 -2.68 -10.14
C GLN A 138 14.16 -1.81 -11.41
N TYR A 139 13.17 -0.93 -11.48
CA TYR A 139 13.05 0.05 -12.57
C TYR A 139 14.21 1.07 -12.53
N GLN A 140 14.53 1.62 -11.36
CA GLN A 140 15.64 2.56 -11.18
C GLN A 140 17.02 1.92 -11.50
N GLU A 141 17.18 0.65 -11.22
CA GLU A 141 18.38 -0.10 -11.54
C GLU A 141 18.46 -0.52 -13.04
N GLY A 142 17.40 -0.29 -13.79
CA GLY A 142 17.34 -0.56 -15.23
C GLY A 142 17.00 -2.00 -15.61
N TYR A 143 16.56 -2.82 -14.67
CA TYR A 143 16.11 -4.19 -14.93
C TYR A 143 14.69 -4.27 -15.51
N VAL A 144 13.90 -3.22 -15.30
CA VAL A 144 12.55 -3.06 -15.86
C VAL A 144 12.51 -1.75 -16.63
N THR A 145 11.91 -1.76 -17.83
CA THR A 145 11.71 -0.56 -18.63
C THR A 145 10.24 -0.19 -18.70
N LEU A 146 9.93 1.09 -18.53
CA LEU A 146 8.58 1.64 -18.62
C LEU A 146 8.57 2.74 -19.68
N ASP A 147 7.38 3.02 -20.23
CA ASP A 147 7.22 4.22 -21.05
C ASP A 147 7.16 5.49 -20.16
N ALA A 148 7.29 6.67 -20.79
CA ALA A 148 7.42 7.92 -20.06
C ALA A 148 6.19 8.26 -19.21
N ASP A 149 4.99 7.89 -19.66
CA ASP A 149 3.75 8.17 -18.94
C ASP A 149 3.61 7.27 -17.69
N LEU A 150 4.07 6.03 -17.79
CA LEU A 150 4.10 5.08 -16.67
C LEU A 150 5.23 5.41 -15.69
N ASP A 151 6.36 5.94 -16.17
CA ASP A 151 7.49 6.40 -15.35
C ASP A 151 7.04 7.49 -14.37
N ASP A 152 6.45 8.58 -14.87
CA ASP A 152 5.98 9.69 -14.04
C ASP A 152 4.96 9.23 -12.99
N GLN A 153 4.06 8.31 -13.36
CA GLN A 153 3.04 7.78 -12.46
C GLN A 153 3.62 6.86 -11.41
N LEU A 154 4.53 5.96 -11.80
CA LEU A 154 5.19 5.05 -10.86
C LEU A 154 6.05 5.83 -9.88
N THR A 155 6.79 6.85 -10.33
CA THR A 155 7.60 7.71 -9.48
C THR A 155 6.74 8.47 -8.48
N SER A 156 5.62 9.06 -8.92
CA SER A 156 4.70 9.77 -8.03
C SER A 156 4.05 8.85 -6.99
N LEU A 157 3.68 7.63 -7.41
CA LEU A 157 3.13 6.63 -6.50
C LEU A 157 4.19 6.16 -5.49
N TYR A 158 5.41 5.91 -5.95
CA TYR A 158 6.52 5.53 -5.08
C TYR A 158 6.76 6.58 -3.98
N ASP A 159 6.88 7.85 -4.35
CA ASP A 159 7.10 8.92 -3.39
C ASP A 159 6.02 8.94 -2.31
N THR A 160 4.75 8.82 -2.72
CA THR A 160 3.61 8.79 -1.80
C THR A 160 3.66 7.58 -0.86
N LEU A 161 3.91 6.39 -1.39
CA LEU A 161 3.93 5.15 -0.61
C LEU A 161 5.16 5.06 0.30
N HIS A 162 6.31 5.51 -0.19
CA HIS A 162 7.55 5.54 0.58
C HIS A 162 7.45 6.51 1.74
N ASP A 163 6.94 7.72 1.52
CA ASP A 163 6.71 8.70 2.57
C ASP A 163 5.69 8.21 3.59
N ALA A 164 4.60 7.59 3.15
CA ALA A 164 3.63 6.98 4.06
C ALA A 164 4.25 5.88 4.91
N GLN A 165 5.07 5.01 4.33
CA GLN A 165 5.78 3.97 5.05
C GLN A 165 6.73 4.56 6.08
N LEU A 166 7.52 5.57 5.74
CA LEU A 166 8.44 6.24 6.67
C LEU A 166 7.72 6.91 7.83
N GLN A 167 6.53 7.46 7.59
CA GLN A 167 5.75 8.16 8.61
C GLN A 167 4.95 7.21 9.50
N LEU A 168 4.42 6.11 8.95
CA LEU A 168 3.50 5.21 9.63
C LEU A 168 4.16 3.93 10.15
N GLN A 169 5.37 3.61 9.72
CA GLN A 169 6.09 2.40 10.09
C GLN A 169 7.49 2.71 10.61
N GLY A 170 7.78 2.31 11.82
CA GLY A 170 9.13 2.33 12.40
C GLY A 170 9.70 0.91 12.51
N ASP A 171 10.89 0.79 13.10
CA ASP A 171 11.56 -0.51 13.28
C ASP A 171 10.80 -1.38 14.30
N ASP A 172 10.45 -0.82 15.45
CA ASP A 172 9.82 -1.51 16.56
C ASP A 172 8.35 -1.13 16.79
N TYR A 173 7.91 0.00 16.21
CA TYR A 173 6.57 0.56 16.40
C TYR A 173 5.94 0.97 15.09
N SER A 174 4.64 0.76 15.00
CA SER A 174 3.78 1.37 13.97
C SER A 174 3.11 2.61 14.54
N ARG A 175 2.82 3.59 13.68
CA ARG A 175 2.11 4.82 14.04
C ARG A 175 0.74 4.83 13.42
N PHE A 176 -0.27 5.11 14.24
CA PHE A 176 -1.62 5.39 13.77
C PHE A 176 -1.91 6.87 13.96
N VAL A 177 -2.42 7.51 12.91
CA VAL A 177 -2.81 8.92 12.95
C VAL A 177 -4.32 8.99 12.98
N LEU A 178 -4.86 9.54 14.06
CA LEU A 178 -6.29 9.65 14.30
C LEU A 178 -6.73 11.09 14.07
N ASP A 179 -7.83 11.27 13.35
CA ASP A 179 -8.58 12.53 13.30
C ASP A 179 -9.73 12.42 14.30
N LEU A 180 -9.71 13.32 15.31
CA LEU A 180 -10.69 13.30 16.39
C LEU A 180 -11.74 14.40 16.18
N SER A 181 -13.00 14.07 16.51
CA SER A 181 -14.10 15.03 16.54
C SER A 181 -14.13 15.86 17.82
N LEU A 182 -13.29 15.50 18.82
CA LEU A 182 -13.19 16.20 20.10
C LEU A 182 -12.27 17.43 20.00
N PRO A 183 -12.47 18.45 20.84
CA PRO A 183 -11.57 19.59 20.88
C PRO A 183 -10.17 19.15 21.34
N ALA A 184 -9.14 19.90 20.92
CA ALA A 184 -7.73 19.57 21.22
C ALA A 184 -7.42 19.51 22.73
N GLU A 185 -8.21 20.20 23.55
CA GLU A 185 -8.07 20.25 25.00
C GLU A 185 -9.44 20.05 25.69
N GLY A 186 -9.50 19.20 26.70
CA GLY A 186 -10.70 18.95 27.51
C GLY A 186 -10.68 17.60 28.19
N GLN A 187 -11.51 17.43 29.24
CA GLN A 187 -11.60 16.16 29.97
C GLN A 187 -12.08 15.02 29.07
N GLU A 188 -13.02 15.29 28.16
CA GLU A 188 -13.54 14.29 27.21
C GLU A 188 -12.45 13.77 26.27
N THR A 189 -11.48 14.62 25.91
CA THR A 189 -10.35 14.21 25.06
C THR A 189 -9.38 13.34 25.85
N TYR A 190 -9.11 13.67 27.11
CA TYR A 190 -8.26 12.84 27.97
C TYR A 190 -8.89 11.48 28.27
N ASP A 191 -10.18 11.43 28.54
CA ASP A 191 -10.91 10.19 28.77
C ASP A 191 -10.90 9.30 27.50
N ALA A 192 -11.02 9.91 26.31
CA ALA A 192 -10.91 9.21 25.04
C ALA A 192 -9.49 8.66 24.76
N MET A 193 -8.45 9.38 25.16
CA MET A 193 -7.07 8.91 25.03
C MET A 193 -6.78 7.69 25.90
N ASP A 194 -7.41 7.58 27.05
CA ASP A 194 -7.27 6.43 27.95
C ASP A 194 -7.98 5.18 27.39
N GLU A 195 -8.95 5.35 26.49
CA GLU A 195 -9.70 4.25 25.86
C GLU A 195 -8.98 3.67 24.62
N ILE A 196 -8.12 4.43 23.98
CA ILE A 196 -7.34 4.04 22.78
C ILE A 196 -6.10 3.26 23.18
#